data_9d1f8202533141feca79b12b3a46895f
#
_entry.id   9d1f8202533141feca79b12b3a46895f
#
_cell.length_a   1.000
_cell.length_b   1.000
_cell.length_c   1.000
_cell.angle_alpha   90.00
_cell.angle_beta   90.00
_cell.angle_gamma   90.00
#
_symmetry.space_group_name_H-M   'P 1'
#
loop_
_entity.id
_entity.type
_entity.pdbx_description
1 polymer ?
#
loop_
_entity_poly.entity_id
_entity_poly.type
_entity_poly.pdbx_seq_one_letter_code
_entity_poly.pdbx_strand_id
1 'polypeptide(L)'
;MEKKKKFSLSAFTIIMLLIILLALLTHVLPAAKYAGKTLIDGSGVVGATLSQTLLAPIKGFTEAIDICVFVLILGGFLRIVNSTNSIEDGIRVLIKKLKGKELWLIPILMTLFSIGGSTYGMLEETVGFYAILAAAMVAAGMDTVVSSAIVLLGAGSGCLGSTINPFAVGAAVDAAKKTLPEGVAINQGTIIGLGIVLWLSTLIISIIFVMNYAKKVMKTKGSIL
;
A
#
# COMPACT_ATOMS: atom_id res chain seq x y z
N MET A 1 31.23 18.22 15.08
CA MET A 1 30.70 17.66 13.84
C MET A 1 29.28 18.20 13.64
N GLU A 2 29.11 19.20 12.78
CA GLU A 2 27.79 19.73 12.44
C GLU A 2 27.00 18.67 11.69
N LYS A 3 25.84 18.28 12.26
CA LYS A 3 24.87 17.44 11.56
C LYS A 3 24.30 18.25 10.37
N LYS A 4 24.75 17.96 9.16
CA LYS A 4 24.10 18.45 7.94
C LYS A 4 22.59 18.12 8.05
N LYS A 5 21.76 19.15 8.19
CA LYS A 5 20.30 19.02 8.09
C LYS A 5 19.98 18.38 6.74
N LYS A 6 19.53 17.14 6.73
CA LYS A 6 19.01 16.52 5.51
C LYS A 6 17.75 17.31 5.12
N PHE A 7 17.80 17.97 3.99
CA PHE A 7 16.65 18.67 3.42
C PHE A 7 15.61 17.61 3.03
N SER A 8 14.52 17.53 3.77
CA SER A 8 13.38 16.67 3.43
C SER A 8 12.21 17.55 3.05
N LEU A 9 11.70 17.36 1.83
CA LEU A 9 10.49 18.04 1.38
C LEU A 9 9.27 17.47 2.13
N SER A 10 8.37 18.34 2.56
CA SER A 10 7.10 17.88 3.13
C SER A 10 6.20 17.29 2.02
N ALA A 11 5.26 16.40 2.40
CA ALA A 11 4.30 15.83 1.45
C ALA A 11 3.51 16.92 0.71
N PHE A 12 3.11 17.99 1.40
CA PHE A 12 2.43 19.14 0.79
C PHE A 12 3.29 19.84 -0.26
N THR A 13 4.59 20.03 0.01
CA THR A 13 5.52 20.65 -0.94
C THR A 13 5.66 19.78 -2.19
N ILE A 14 5.76 18.46 -2.02
CA ILE A 14 5.86 17.52 -3.16
C ILE A 14 4.59 17.58 -4.02
N ILE A 15 3.41 17.54 -3.39
CA ILE A 15 2.12 17.62 -4.10
C ILE A 15 2.00 18.95 -4.85
N MET A 16 2.35 20.08 -4.24
CA MET A 16 2.32 21.39 -4.90
C MET A 16 3.27 21.45 -6.09
N LEU A 17 4.47 20.93 -5.96
CA LEU A 17 5.44 20.86 -7.08
C LEU A 17 4.91 20.00 -8.22
N LEU A 18 4.25 18.87 -7.91
CA LEU A 18 3.62 18.01 -8.92
C LEU A 18 2.47 18.72 -9.63
N ILE A 19 1.61 19.45 -8.91
CA ILE A 19 0.52 20.24 -9.50
C ILE A 19 1.07 21.29 -10.46
N ILE A 20 2.11 22.02 -10.05
CA ILE A 20 2.76 23.02 -10.90
C ILE A 20 3.39 22.38 -12.13
N LEU A 21 4.10 21.26 -11.94
CA LEU A 21 4.70 20.52 -13.05
C LEU A 21 3.66 20.05 -14.06
N LEU A 22 2.56 19.45 -13.57
CA LEU A 22 1.45 19.02 -14.42
C LEU A 22 0.79 20.20 -15.13
N ALA A 23 0.57 21.32 -14.45
CA ALA A 23 0.03 22.52 -15.06
C ALA A 23 0.92 23.03 -16.22
N LEU A 24 2.25 23.05 -16.04
CA LEU A 24 3.20 23.39 -17.10
C LEU A 24 3.16 22.39 -18.25
N LEU A 25 3.06 21.10 -17.97
CA LEU A 25 2.95 20.05 -18.98
C LEU A 25 1.70 20.21 -19.86
N THR A 26 0.59 20.73 -19.32
CA THR A 26 -0.64 20.99 -20.12
C THR A 26 -0.42 22.02 -21.23
N HIS A 27 0.59 22.86 -21.14
CA HIS A 27 0.93 23.84 -22.20
C HIS A 27 1.86 23.26 -23.27
N VAL A 28 2.53 22.15 -22.99
CA VAL A 28 3.54 21.55 -23.88
C VAL A 28 3.00 20.31 -24.58
N LEU A 29 2.17 19.52 -23.88
CA LEU A 29 1.64 18.28 -24.44
C LEU A 29 0.52 18.58 -25.43
N PRO A 30 0.62 18.07 -26.68
CA PRO A 30 -0.50 18.10 -27.59
C PRO A 30 -1.61 17.24 -27.04
N ALA A 31 -2.75 17.83 -26.79
CA ALA A 31 -3.89 17.06 -26.31
C ALA A 31 -4.85 16.77 -27.43
N ALA A 32 -5.28 15.54 -27.44
CA ALA A 32 -6.30 15.08 -28.37
C ALA A 32 -7.39 14.36 -27.57
N LYS A 33 -8.64 14.63 -27.94
CA LYS A 33 -9.76 13.80 -27.47
C LYS A 33 -9.91 12.61 -28.42
N TYR A 34 -10.13 11.44 -27.84
CA TYR A 34 -10.45 10.24 -28.61
C TYR A 34 -11.95 10.02 -28.63
N ALA A 35 -12.52 9.80 -29.81
CA ALA A 35 -13.85 9.22 -29.96
C ALA A 35 -13.70 7.75 -30.40
N GLY A 36 -13.77 6.85 -29.45
CA GLY A 36 -13.44 5.45 -29.69
C GLY A 36 -11.95 5.25 -29.99
N LYS A 37 -11.61 4.82 -31.21
CA LYS A 37 -10.23 4.62 -31.67
C LYS A 37 -9.69 5.77 -32.54
N THR A 38 -10.51 6.78 -32.83
CA THR A 38 -10.14 7.89 -33.74
C THR A 38 -9.83 9.14 -32.95
N LEU A 39 -8.72 9.80 -33.30
CA LEU A 39 -8.34 11.12 -32.81
C LEU A 39 -9.30 12.17 -33.39
N ILE A 40 -9.86 13.04 -32.54
CA ILE A 40 -10.61 14.22 -33.00
C ILE A 40 -9.62 15.36 -33.13
N ASP A 41 -9.28 15.74 -34.36
CA ASP A 41 -8.43 16.88 -34.64
C ASP A 41 -9.04 18.18 -34.10
N GLY A 42 -8.20 19.04 -33.49
CA GLY A 42 -8.61 20.34 -32.95
C GLY A 42 -9.17 20.34 -31.53
N SER A 43 -9.26 19.18 -30.86
CA SER A 43 -9.68 19.10 -29.46
C SER A 43 -8.48 19.19 -28.50
N GLY A 44 -7.69 20.26 -28.60
CA GLY A 44 -6.52 20.45 -27.74
C GLY A 44 -6.85 20.57 -26.25
N VAL A 45 -5.94 20.10 -25.36
CA VAL A 45 -5.98 20.48 -23.93
C VAL A 45 -5.77 21.99 -23.88
N VAL A 46 -6.73 22.68 -23.32
CA VAL A 46 -6.52 24.08 -22.95
C VAL A 46 -5.53 24.10 -21.79
N GLY A 47 -4.41 24.79 -21.95
CA GLY A 47 -3.39 24.90 -20.89
C GLY A 47 -4.02 25.35 -19.58
N ALA A 48 -3.60 24.76 -18.48
CA ALA A 48 -4.15 25.07 -17.14
C ALA A 48 -3.88 26.53 -16.80
N THR A 49 -4.95 27.29 -16.47
CA THR A 49 -4.80 28.67 -16.00
C THR A 49 -4.23 28.70 -14.58
N LEU A 50 -3.64 29.84 -14.21
CA LEU A 50 -3.12 30.06 -12.86
C LEU A 50 -4.22 29.81 -11.79
N SER A 51 -5.43 30.30 -12.07
CA SER A 51 -6.57 30.08 -11.18
C SER A 51 -6.92 28.60 -11.00
N GLN A 52 -6.93 27.82 -12.09
CA GLN A 52 -7.16 26.37 -12.04
C GLN A 52 -6.05 25.66 -11.27
N THR A 53 -4.81 26.04 -11.47
CA THR A 53 -3.67 25.46 -10.74
C THR A 53 -3.74 25.73 -9.25
N LEU A 54 -4.09 26.96 -8.84
CA LEU A 54 -4.23 27.32 -7.43
C LEU A 54 -5.47 26.66 -6.76
N LEU A 55 -6.54 26.46 -7.52
CA LEU A 55 -7.75 25.79 -7.03
C LEU A 55 -7.67 24.26 -7.07
N ALA A 56 -6.68 23.68 -7.75
CA ALA A 56 -6.55 22.24 -7.91
C ALA A 56 -6.53 21.47 -6.57
N PRO A 57 -5.80 21.91 -5.50
CA PRO A 57 -5.83 21.22 -4.22
C PRO A 57 -7.23 21.18 -3.59
N ILE A 58 -7.97 22.30 -3.68
CA ILE A 58 -9.32 22.41 -3.11
C ILE A 58 -10.27 21.48 -3.87
N LYS A 59 -10.23 21.53 -5.20
CA LYS A 59 -11.07 20.65 -6.04
C LYS A 59 -10.75 19.18 -5.82
N GLY A 60 -9.47 18.82 -5.80
CA GLY A 60 -9.04 17.43 -5.53
C GLY A 60 -9.49 16.94 -4.16
N PHE A 61 -9.42 17.79 -3.12
CA PHE A 61 -9.93 17.44 -1.80
C PHE A 61 -11.46 17.23 -1.83
N THR A 62 -12.19 18.12 -2.50
CA THR A 62 -13.65 18.01 -2.61
C THR A 62 -14.09 16.76 -3.39
N GLU A 63 -13.36 16.40 -4.45
CA GLU A 63 -13.64 15.18 -5.23
C GLU A 63 -13.29 13.90 -4.48
N ALA A 64 -12.32 13.95 -3.56
CA ALA A 64 -11.88 12.81 -2.76
C ALA A 64 -12.44 12.82 -1.33
N ILE A 65 -13.44 13.65 -1.02
CA ILE A 65 -13.90 13.87 0.35
C ILE A 65 -14.37 12.57 1.04
N ASP A 66 -15.05 11.70 0.32
CA ASP A 66 -15.55 10.43 0.85
C ASP A 66 -14.38 9.52 1.28
N ILE A 67 -13.32 9.48 0.47
CA ILE A 67 -12.09 8.74 0.79
C ILE A 67 -11.39 9.38 2.00
N CYS A 68 -11.29 10.70 2.04
CA CYS A 68 -10.68 11.41 3.16
C CYS A 68 -11.42 11.14 4.48
N VAL A 69 -12.74 11.18 4.48
CA VAL A 69 -13.58 10.90 5.66
C VAL A 69 -13.40 9.43 6.08
N PHE A 70 -13.42 8.51 5.11
CA PHE A 70 -13.19 7.08 5.40
C PHE A 70 -11.81 6.86 6.05
N VAL A 71 -10.75 7.46 5.52
CA VAL A 71 -9.38 7.35 6.08
C VAL A 71 -9.32 7.88 7.51
N LEU A 72 -9.96 9.04 7.78
CA LEU A 72 -9.98 9.62 9.11
C LEU A 72 -10.70 8.72 10.12
N ILE A 73 -11.86 8.17 9.75
CA ILE A 73 -12.63 7.25 10.59
C ILE A 73 -11.84 5.96 10.82
N LEU A 74 -11.28 5.36 9.76
CA LEU A 74 -10.48 4.16 9.86
C LEU A 74 -9.22 4.38 10.72
N GLY A 75 -8.52 5.50 10.51
CA GLY A 75 -7.35 5.88 11.32
C GLY A 75 -7.69 6.03 12.79
N GLY A 76 -8.82 6.65 13.11
CA GLY A 76 -9.35 6.74 14.48
C GLY A 76 -9.66 5.36 15.08
N PHE A 77 -10.33 4.50 14.32
CA PHE A 77 -10.60 3.11 14.74
C PHE A 77 -9.31 2.33 15.00
N LEU A 78 -8.37 2.36 14.06
CA LEU A 78 -7.07 1.69 14.21
C LEU A 78 -6.28 2.24 15.40
N ARG A 79 -6.35 3.54 15.66
CA ARG A 79 -5.72 4.15 16.84
C ARG A 79 -6.28 3.57 18.14
N ILE A 80 -7.60 3.38 18.23
CA ILE A 80 -8.24 2.75 19.37
C ILE A 80 -7.79 1.30 19.50
N VAL A 81 -7.82 0.51 18.42
CA VAL A 81 -7.36 -0.89 18.42
C VAL A 81 -5.90 -0.98 18.87
N ASN A 82 -5.02 -0.15 18.32
CA ASN A 82 -3.61 -0.14 18.71
C ASN A 82 -3.39 0.29 20.16
N SER A 83 -4.23 1.18 20.72
CA SER A 83 -4.12 1.60 22.13
C SER A 83 -4.48 0.46 23.11
N THR A 84 -5.19 -0.56 22.67
CA THR A 84 -5.48 -1.76 23.47
C THR A 84 -4.33 -2.76 23.52
N ASN A 85 -3.29 -2.58 22.70
CA ASN A 85 -2.18 -3.52 22.47
C ASN A 85 -2.64 -4.94 22.06
N SER A 86 -3.91 -5.12 21.69
CA SER A 86 -4.51 -6.44 21.41
C SER A 86 -3.77 -7.20 20.31
N ILE A 87 -3.36 -6.48 19.25
CA ILE A 87 -2.64 -7.10 18.12
C ILE A 87 -1.23 -7.50 18.54
N GLU A 88 -0.53 -6.64 19.28
CA GLU A 88 0.81 -6.92 19.82
C GLU A 88 0.80 -8.11 20.76
N ASP A 89 -0.15 -8.15 21.67
CA ASP A 89 -0.30 -9.25 22.63
C ASP A 89 -0.70 -10.56 21.92
N GLY A 90 -1.53 -10.48 20.89
CA GLY A 90 -1.84 -11.61 20.02
C GLY A 90 -0.59 -12.19 19.35
N ILE A 91 0.26 -11.34 18.79
CA ILE A 91 1.54 -11.74 18.19
C ILE A 91 2.46 -12.36 19.24
N ARG A 92 2.58 -11.76 20.43
CA ARG A 92 3.39 -12.30 21.54
C ARG A 92 2.90 -13.68 22.00
N VAL A 93 1.58 -13.89 22.10
CA VAL A 93 0.99 -15.18 22.43
C VAL A 93 1.31 -16.21 21.35
N LEU A 94 1.19 -15.83 20.08
CA LEU A 94 1.52 -16.69 18.93
C LEU A 94 2.98 -17.14 18.96
N ILE A 95 3.91 -16.21 19.20
CA ILE A 95 5.36 -16.48 19.35
C ILE A 95 5.59 -17.50 20.48
N LYS A 96 4.96 -17.29 21.65
CA LYS A 96 5.10 -18.22 22.77
C LYS A 96 4.56 -19.62 22.47
N LYS A 97 3.42 -19.72 21.77
CA LYS A 97 2.80 -21.01 21.39
C LYS A 97 3.61 -21.78 20.35
N LEU A 98 4.33 -21.09 19.49
CA LEU A 98 5.13 -21.69 18.42
C LEU A 98 6.60 -21.89 18.81
N LYS A 99 6.93 -21.77 20.09
CA LYS A 99 8.30 -22.05 20.58
C LYS A 99 8.74 -23.47 20.20
N GLY A 100 9.88 -23.56 19.50
CA GLY A 100 10.39 -24.79 18.89
C GLY A 100 9.89 -25.06 17.46
N LYS A 101 9.00 -24.23 16.93
CA LYS A 101 8.48 -24.26 15.56
C LYS A 101 8.46 -22.87 14.94
N GLU A 102 9.49 -22.09 15.22
CA GLU A 102 9.55 -20.66 14.92
C GLU A 102 9.42 -20.35 13.42
N LEU A 103 9.84 -21.30 12.55
CA LEU A 103 9.65 -21.15 11.10
C LEU A 103 8.18 -21.01 10.68
N TRP A 104 7.23 -21.55 11.47
CA TRP A 104 5.80 -21.41 11.19
C TRP A 104 5.26 -20.01 11.50
N LEU A 105 6.00 -19.20 12.25
CA LEU A 105 5.65 -17.79 12.45
C LEU A 105 5.62 -17.04 11.11
N ILE A 106 6.52 -17.39 10.18
CA ILE A 106 6.64 -16.71 8.89
C ILE A 106 5.32 -16.79 8.10
N PRO A 107 4.82 -17.98 7.71
CA PRO A 107 3.60 -18.07 6.91
C PRO A 107 2.38 -17.54 7.67
N ILE A 108 2.28 -17.74 8.99
CA ILE A 108 1.14 -17.28 9.77
C ILE A 108 1.09 -15.76 9.82
N LEU A 109 2.20 -15.11 10.15
CA LEU A 109 2.25 -13.65 10.24
C LEU A 109 2.14 -12.99 8.87
N MET A 110 2.80 -13.52 7.84
CA MET A 110 2.68 -13.01 6.48
C MET A 110 1.23 -13.10 5.98
N THR A 111 0.53 -14.21 6.27
CA THR A 111 -0.90 -14.34 5.93
C THR A 111 -1.75 -13.31 6.69
N LEU A 112 -1.50 -13.13 7.98
CA LEU A 112 -2.22 -12.14 8.79
C LEU A 112 -2.07 -10.72 8.23
N PHE A 113 -0.83 -10.28 7.99
CA PHE A 113 -0.55 -8.97 7.39
C PHE A 113 -1.11 -8.83 5.98
N SER A 114 -1.08 -9.91 5.19
CA SER A 114 -1.60 -9.87 3.82
C SER A 114 -3.12 -9.73 3.75
N ILE A 115 -3.85 -10.30 4.72
CA ILE A 115 -5.30 -10.08 4.85
C ILE A 115 -5.58 -8.59 5.09
N GLY A 116 -4.87 -7.95 6.01
CA GLY A 116 -4.98 -6.51 6.25
C GLY A 116 -4.65 -5.69 5.00
N GLY A 117 -3.56 -6.04 4.31
CA GLY A 117 -3.17 -5.40 3.05
C GLY A 117 -4.23 -5.52 1.95
N SER A 118 -4.81 -6.72 1.77
CA SER A 118 -5.81 -6.97 0.73
C SER A 118 -7.18 -6.33 1.01
N THR A 119 -7.55 -6.20 2.28
CA THR A 119 -8.88 -5.71 2.68
C THR A 119 -8.94 -4.19 2.76
N TYR A 120 -8.05 -3.55 3.48
CA TYR A 120 -8.06 -2.10 3.68
C TYR A 120 -6.74 -1.39 3.34
N GLY A 121 -5.78 -2.10 2.76
CA GLY A 121 -4.52 -1.50 2.33
C GLY A 121 -3.52 -1.27 3.46
N MET A 122 -3.52 -2.13 4.51
CA MET A 122 -2.62 -2.04 5.66
C MET A 122 -1.16 -2.05 5.22
N LEU A 123 -0.48 -0.92 5.34
CA LEU A 123 0.95 -0.75 5.07
C LEU A 123 1.60 0.12 6.13
N GLU A 124 1.14 1.35 6.31
CA GLU A 124 1.72 2.32 7.22
C GLU A 124 1.56 1.90 8.68
N GLU A 125 0.45 1.28 9.03
CA GLU A 125 0.14 0.79 10.38
C GLU A 125 1.07 -0.36 10.79
N THR A 126 1.67 -1.03 9.80
CA THR A 126 2.61 -2.13 10.09
C THR A 126 3.92 -1.66 10.72
N VAL A 127 4.25 -0.37 10.66
CA VAL A 127 5.49 0.20 11.19
C VAL A 127 5.70 -0.14 12.67
N GLY A 128 4.63 -0.15 13.47
CA GLY A 128 4.68 -0.51 14.88
C GLY A 128 5.14 -1.95 15.17
N PHE A 129 4.92 -2.87 14.22
CA PHE A 129 5.23 -4.28 14.42
C PHE A 129 6.68 -4.66 14.11
N TYR A 130 7.43 -3.83 13.38
CA TYR A 130 8.82 -4.14 13.03
C TYR A 130 9.70 -4.39 14.25
N ALA A 131 9.62 -3.53 15.26
CA ALA A 131 10.45 -3.66 16.47
C ALA A 131 10.13 -4.95 17.25
N ILE A 132 8.85 -5.27 17.40
CA ILE A 132 8.39 -6.46 18.14
C ILE A 132 8.82 -7.73 17.41
N LEU A 133 8.61 -7.76 16.09
CA LEU A 133 8.97 -8.92 15.28
C LEU A 133 10.49 -9.06 15.13
N ALA A 134 11.24 -7.95 15.06
CA ALA A 134 12.70 -8.01 15.05
C ALA A 134 13.23 -8.69 16.31
N ALA A 135 12.77 -8.26 17.49
CA ALA A 135 13.16 -8.89 18.74
C ALA A 135 12.78 -10.38 18.80
N ALA A 136 11.57 -10.72 18.32
CA ALA A 136 11.08 -12.09 18.31
C ALA A 136 11.86 -13.00 17.35
N MET A 137 12.14 -12.52 16.13
CA MET A 137 12.87 -13.30 15.12
C MET A 137 14.33 -13.52 15.53
N VAL A 138 14.99 -12.51 16.12
CA VAL A 138 16.35 -12.65 16.66
C VAL A 138 16.35 -13.65 17.83
N ALA A 139 15.38 -13.59 18.73
CA ALA A 139 15.26 -14.57 19.82
C ALA A 139 14.99 -16.00 19.31
N ALA A 140 14.39 -16.13 18.13
CA ALA A 140 14.15 -17.39 17.43
C ALA A 140 15.35 -17.90 16.60
N GLY A 141 16.50 -17.21 16.67
CA GLY A 141 17.70 -17.57 15.90
C GLY A 141 17.67 -17.15 14.43
N MET A 142 16.78 -16.24 14.08
CA MET A 142 16.70 -15.57 12.77
C MET A 142 17.30 -14.16 12.87
N ASP A 143 17.24 -13.39 11.79
CA ASP A 143 17.73 -12.01 11.75
C ASP A 143 16.59 -11.00 11.59
N THR A 144 16.95 -9.71 11.66
CA THR A 144 15.99 -8.61 11.47
C THR A 144 15.50 -8.47 10.02
N VAL A 145 16.21 -9.04 9.06
CA VAL A 145 15.78 -9.07 7.65
C VAL A 145 14.57 -9.97 7.50
N VAL A 146 14.54 -11.12 8.19
CA VAL A 146 13.36 -12.01 8.22
C VAL A 146 12.15 -11.27 8.78
N SER A 147 12.29 -10.53 9.88
CA SER A 147 11.17 -9.79 10.47
C SER A 147 10.66 -8.69 9.53
N SER A 148 11.56 -7.95 8.90
CA SER A 148 11.21 -6.91 7.94
C SER A 148 10.52 -7.50 6.70
N ALA A 149 11.01 -8.64 6.22
CA ALA A 149 10.41 -9.34 5.09
C ALA A 149 9.01 -9.88 5.41
N ILE A 150 8.78 -10.40 6.63
CA ILE A 150 7.44 -10.84 7.07
C ILE A 150 6.43 -9.70 6.95
N VAL A 151 6.75 -8.54 7.49
CA VAL A 151 5.84 -7.38 7.49
C VAL A 151 5.67 -6.84 6.07
N LEU A 152 6.79 -6.49 5.42
CA LEU A 152 6.77 -5.81 4.13
C LEU A 152 6.17 -6.67 3.02
N LEU A 153 6.63 -7.92 2.89
CA LEU A 153 6.13 -8.82 1.85
C LEU A 153 4.76 -9.40 2.20
N GLY A 154 4.45 -9.58 3.49
CA GLY A 154 3.12 -9.96 3.94
C GLY A 154 2.09 -8.91 3.57
N ALA A 155 2.20 -7.70 4.11
CA ALA A 155 1.28 -6.60 3.81
C ALA A 155 1.32 -6.20 2.33
N GLY A 156 2.51 -6.14 1.73
CA GLY A 156 2.70 -5.77 0.32
C GLY A 156 2.03 -6.74 -0.66
N SER A 157 2.10 -8.06 -0.42
CA SER A 157 1.37 -9.02 -1.27
C SER A 157 -0.15 -8.86 -1.17
N GLY A 158 -0.65 -8.52 0.02
CA GLY A 158 -2.06 -8.18 0.21
C GLY A 158 -2.45 -6.93 -0.56
N CYS A 159 -1.69 -5.86 -0.42
CA CYS A 159 -1.94 -4.60 -1.14
C CYS A 159 -1.84 -4.76 -2.66
N LEU A 160 -0.91 -5.58 -3.17
CA LEU A 160 -0.79 -5.86 -4.59
C LEU A 160 -2.03 -6.57 -5.15
N GLY A 161 -2.54 -7.56 -4.41
CA GLY A 161 -3.74 -8.29 -4.81
C GLY A 161 -5.04 -7.72 -4.20
N SER A 162 -5.08 -6.44 -3.90
CA SER A 162 -6.20 -5.71 -3.29
C SER A 162 -7.56 -6.23 -3.75
N THR A 163 -8.35 -6.81 -2.84
CA THR A 163 -9.67 -7.38 -3.18
C THR A 163 -10.79 -6.36 -3.02
N ILE A 164 -10.88 -5.77 -1.83
CA ILE A 164 -11.91 -4.79 -1.45
C ILE A 164 -11.31 -3.48 -0.93
N ASN A 165 -10.01 -3.28 -1.15
CA ASN A 165 -9.28 -2.12 -0.70
C ASN A 165 -9.84 -0.83 -1.32
N PRO A 166 -10.39 0.09 -0.51
CA PRO A 166 -11.01 1.31 -1.01
C PRO A 166 -10.00 2.29 -1.60
N PHE A 167 -8.75 2.28 -1.13
CA PHE A 167 -7.71 3.22 -1.56
C PHE A 167 -7.17 2.90 -2.95
N ALA A 168 -6.97 1.62 -3.26
CA ALA A 168 -6.45 1.21 -4.56
C ALA A 168 -7.60 0.84 -5.51
N VAL A 169 -8.33 -0.22 -5.20
CA VAL A 169 -9.37 -0.76 -6.09
C VAL A 169 -10.59 0.15 -6.12
N GLY A 170 -11.03 0.66 -4.97
CA GLY A 170 -12.19 1.56 -4.88
C GLY A 170 -11.97 2.82 -5.71
N ALA A 171 -10.86 3.53 -5.48
CA ALA A 171 -10.51 4.74 -6.22
C ALA A 171 -10.36 4.49 -7.72
N ALA A 172 -9.73 3.37 -8.12
CA ALA A 172 -9.58 3.00 -9.52
C ALA A 172 -10.92 2.71 -10.20
N VAL A 173 -11.81 1.98 -9.52
CA VAL A 173 -13.17 1.68 -10.03
C VAL A 173 -13.99 2.96 -10.17
N ASP A 174 -13.93 3.85 -9.20
CA ASP A 174 -14.69 5.11 -9.25
C ASP A 174 -14.16 6.06 -10.33
N ALA A 175 -12.85 6.12 -10.53
CA ALA A 175 -12.26 6.85 -11.64
C ALA A 175 -12.66 6.26 -13.00
N ALA A 176 -12.63 4.93 -13.12
CA ALA A 176 -13.03 4.24 -14.35
C ALA A 176 -14.50 4.45 -14.68
N LYS A 177 -15.40 4.40 -13.68
CA LYS A 177 -16.85 4.66 -13.89
C LYS A 177 -17.13 6.04 -14.48
N LYS A 178 -16.34 7.05 -14.11
CA LYS A 178 -16.49 8.43 -14.62
C LYS A 178 -16.07 8.57 -16.10
N THR A 179 -15.26 7.65 -16.60
CA THR A 179 -14.67 7.72 -17.96
C THR A 179 -15.24 6.69 -18.93
N LEU A 180 -15.98 5.70 -18.44
CA LEU A 180 -16.57 4.67 -19.28
C LEU A 180 -17.79 5.22 -20.08
N PRO A 181 -17.98 4.76 -21.33
CA PRO A 181 -19.19 5.05 -22.10
C PRO A 181 -20.44 4.57 -21.37
N GLU A 182 -21.58 5.25 -21.64
CA GLU A 182 -22.88 4.83 -21.12
C GLU A 182 -23.18 3.37 -21.51
N GLY A 183 -23.63 2.58 -20.53
CA GLY A 183 -23.96 1.16 -20.74
C GLY A 183 -22.81 0.17 -20.47
N VAL A 184 -21.58 0.64 -20.24
CA VAL A 184 -20.47 -0.24 -19.85
C VAL A 184 -20.42 -0.38 -18.32
N ALA A 185 -20.70 -1.58 -17.84
CA ALA A 185 -20.64 -1.88 -16.41
C ALA A 185 -19.30 -2.51 -16.04
N ILE A 186 -18.72 -2.05 -14.92
CA ILE A 186 -17.53 -2.68 -14.33
C ILE A 186 -18.00 -3.90 -13.53
N ASN A 187 -17.49 -5.07 -13.88
CA ASN A 187 -17.75 -6.29 -13.13
C ASN A 187 -16.81 -6.38 -11.92
N GLN A 188 -17.31 -5.98 -10.76
CA GLN A 188 -16.54 -6.03 -9.50
C GLN A 188 -16.13 -7.46 -9.13
N GLY A 189 -16.95 -8.48 -9.45
CA GLY A 189 -16.61 -9.87 -9.18
C GLY A 189 -15.35 -10.31 -9.93
N THR A 190 -15.18 -9.87 -11.18
CA THR A 190 -13.97 -10.14 -11.97
C THR A 190 -12.75 -9.46 -11.36
N ILE A 191 -12.87 -8.21 -10.90
CA ILE A 191 -11.77 -7.47 -10.26
C ILE A 191 -11.36 -8.18 -8.98
N ILE A 192 -12.31 -8.54 -8.11
CA ILE A 192 -12.04 -9.27 -6.87
C ILE A 192 -11.39 -10.63 -7.18
N GLY A 193 -11.89 -11.36 -8.17
CA GLY A 193 -11.32 -12.65 -8.58
C GLY A 193 -9.86 -12.54 -9.04
N LEU A 194 -9.55 -11.56 -9.88
CA LEU A 194 -8.17 -11.27 -10.30
C LEU A 194 -7.31 -10.84 -9.10
N GLY A 195 -7.85 -10.02 -8.21
CA GLY A 195 -7.18 -9.61 -6.98
C GLY A 195 -6.81 -10.80 -6.09
N ILE A 196 -7.72 -11.76 -5.90
CA ILE A 196 -7.47 -12.98 -5.13
C ILE A 196 -6.35 -13.81 -5.77
N VAL A 197 -6.35 -13.98 -7.10
CA VAL A 197 -5.30 -14.74 -7.80
C VAL A 197 -3.94 -14.06 -7.62
N LEU A 198 -3.85 -12.74 -7.79
CA LEU A 198 -2.63 -11.98 -7.58
C LEU A 198 -2.18 -12.05 -6.12
N TRP A 199 -3.09 -11.86 -5.17
CA TRP A 199 -2.81 -11.95 -3.75
C TRP A 199 -2.20 -13.30 -3.36
N LEU A 200 -2.91 -14.39 -3.67
CA LEU A 200 -2.47 -15.72 -3.27
C LEU A 200 -1.16 -16.13 -3.94
N SER A 201 -0.99 -15.82 -5.24
CA SER A 201 0.24 -16.14 -5.95
C SER A 201 1.45 -15.40 -5.38
N THR A 202 1.33 -14.10 -5.15
CA THR A 202 2.42 -13.29 -4.58
C THR A 202 2.71 -13.65 -3.14
N LEU A 203 1.69 -13.94 -2.33
CA LEU A 203 1.84 -14.37 -0.95
C LEU A 203 2.58 -15.70 -0.86
N ILE A 204 2.20 -16.71 -1.66
CA ILE A 204 2.85 -18.03 -1.66
C ILE A 204 4.32 -17.90 -2.06
N ILE A 205 4.61 -17.16 -3.14
CA ILE A 205 5.99 -16.92 -3.59
C ILE A 205 6.80 -16.24 -2.49
N SER A 206 6.24 -15.21 -1.86
CA SER A 206 6.89 -14.46 -0.78
C SER A 206 7.16 -15.33 0.44
N ILE A 207 6.20 -16.15 0.86
CA ILE A 207 6.37 -17.09 1.99
C ILE A 207 7.51 -18.07 1.69
N ILE A 208 7.53 -18.68 0.50
CA ILE A 208 8.58 -19.62 0.11
C ILE A 208 9.95 -18.94 0.15
N PHE A 209 10.04 -17.74 -0.40
CA PHE A 209 11.28 -16.97 -0.41
C PHE A 209 11.78 -16.67 1.01
N VAL A 210 10.92 -16.12 1.87
CA VAL A 210 11.29 -15.75 3.25
C VAL A 210 11.62 -16.99 4.08
N MET A 211 10.87 -18.07 3.95
CA MET A 211 11.17 -19.33 4.65
C MET A 211 12.51 -19.93 4.23
N ASN A 212 12.85 -19.89 2.93
CA ASN A 212 14.12 -20.39 2.44
C ASN A 212 15.29 -19.53 2.95
N TYR A 213 15.11 -18.19 2.99
CA TYR A 213 16.10 -17.30 3.57
C TYR A 213 16.26 -17.56 5.08
N ALA A 214 15.18 -17.62 5.83
CA ALA A 214 15.20 -17.89 7.27
C ALA A 214 15.89 -19.21 7.62
N LYS A 215 15.63 -20.29 6.85
CA LYS A 215 16.33 -21.57 7.02
C LYS A 215 17.84 -21.44 6.84
N LYS A 216 18.30 -20.60 5.90
CA LYS A 216 19.74 -20.35 5.69
C LYS A 216 20.34 -19.59 6.90
N VAL A 217 19.67 -18.52 7.33
CA VAL A 217 20.10 -17.72 8.50
C VAL A 217 20.22 -18.59 9.75
N MET A 218 19.22 -19.41 10.04
CA MET A 218 19.25 -20.34 11.20
C MET A 218 20.40 -21.34 11.14
N LYS A 219 20.78 -21.80 9.95
CA LYS A 219 21.94 -22.71 9.78
C LYS A 219 23.28 -22.01 10.01
N THR A 220 23.40 -20.77 9.61
CA THR A 220 24.65 -19.99 9.73
C THR A 220 24.82 -19.30 11.09
N LYS A 221 23.82 -19.44 12.00
CA LYS A 221 23.77 -18.80 13.31
C LYS A 221 23.96 -17.27 13.26
N GLY A 222 23.50 -16.63 12.24
CA GLY A 222 23.56 -15.20 12.10
C GLY A 222 23.10 -14.69 10.74
N SER A 223 23.09 -13.35 10.58
CA SER A 223 22.76 -12.73 9.30
C SER A 223 23.73 -13.16 8.20
N ILE A 224 23.19 -13.36 7.01
CA ILE A 224 23.97 -13.71 5.81
C ILE A 224 24.43 -12.45 5.08
N LEU A 225 23.93 -11.27 5.51
CA LEU A 225 24.23 -9.94 4.97
C LEU A 225 25.26 -9.21 5.81
#